data_53998f1a9a795f501821a1d7e801f1df
#
_entry.id   53998f1a9a795f501821a1d7e801f1df
#
_cell.length_a   1.000
_cell.length_b   1.000
_cell.length_c   1.000
_cell.angle_alpha   90.00
_cell.angle_beta   90.00
_cell.angle_gamma   90.00
#
_symmetry.space_group_name_H-M   'P 1'
#
loop_
_entity.id
_entity.type
_entity.pdbx_description
1 polymer ?
#
loop_
_entity_poly.entity_id
_entity_poly.type
_entity_poly.pdbx_seq_one_letter_code
_entity_poly.pdbx_strand_id
1 'polypeptide(L)'
;MSITVFEHKQAKVIIPTTPYRVRCNCAAMVGQFTIGAAEDGVLKGREAELVIVKTIALQGDLGQTKDASWLQVWFIPVSGQLPQNLLMVTHLKTQSADNLGRLETEFVIEGQDLNQSVFKAEFVKRAGAYGDYWAVRWTHRAPQSEVEQDLLEAAALLRDNLPLFDAETTRNMKLVSNEVKLSLPESASRGRRTKK
;
A
#
# COMPACT_ATOMS: atom_id res chain seq x y z
N MET A 1 3.28 -5.08 -25.95
CA MET A 1 3.59 -5.06 -24.49
C MET A 1 3.94 -6.47 -24.10
N SER A 2 5.06 -6.68 -23.45
CA SER A 2 5.40 -7.99 -22.88
C SER A 2 4.62 -8.17 -21.58
N ILE A 3 3.96 -9.30 -21.41
CA ILE A 3 3.22 -9.66 -20.20
C ILE A 3 3.83 -10.95 -19.68
N THR A 4 4.13 -11.01 -18.40
CA THR A 4 4.55 -12.24 -17.73
C THR A 4 3.36 -12.77 -16.94
N VAL A 5 3.07 -14.06 -17.07
CA VAL A 5 2.08 -14.75 -16.27
C VAL A 5 2.82 -15.57 -15.21
N PHE A 6 2.55 -15.28 -13.95
CA PHE A 6 3.03 -16.08 -12.83
C PHE A 6 1.93 -17.04 -12.41
N GLU A 7 2.21 -18.33 -12.46
CA GLU A 7 1.28 -19.38 -12.08
C GLU A 7 1.74 -20.06 -10.79
N HIS A 8 0.84 -20.15 -9.83
CA HIS A 8 1.04 -20.89 -8.59
C HIS A 8 -0.23 -21.68 -8.26
N LYS A 9 -0.17 -23.00 -8.35
CA LYS A 9 -1.34 -23.87 -8.22
C LYS A 9 -2.48 -23.43 -9.14
N GLN A 10 -3.64 -23.03 -8.57
CA GLN A 10 -4.78 -22.53 -9.33
C GLN A 10 -4.73 -21.01 -9.58
N ALA A 11 -3.87 -20.28 -8.84
CA ALA A 11 -3.73 -18.84 -9.01
C ALA A 11 -2.89 -18.49 -10.25
N LYS A 12 -3.39 -17.51 -11.02
CA LYS A 12 -2.69 -16.92 -12.16
C LYS A 12 -2.59 -15.42 -11.94
N VAL A 13 -1.36 -14.91 -11.84
CA VAL A 13 -1.12 -13.48 -11.69
C VAL A 13 -0.49 -12.92 -12.95
N ILE A 14 -1.12 -11.92 -13.52
CA ILE A 14 -0.62 -11.18 -14.68
C ILE A 14 0.34 -10.10 -14.16
N ILE A 15 1.59 -10.16 -14.56
CA ILE A 15 2.62 -9.17 -14.19
C ILE A 15 2.90 -8.34 -15.45
N PRO A 16 2.45 -7.08 -15.51
CA PRO A 16 2.73 -6.21 -16.65
C PRO A 16 4.18 -5.73 -16.59
N THR A 17 4.81 -5.55 -17.75
CA THR A 17 6.20 -5.05 -17.87
C THR A 17 6.34 -3.65 -17.25
N THR A 18 5.31 -2.82 -17.40
CA THR A 18 5.20 -1.53 -16.73
C THR A 18 4.13 -1.64 -15.65
N PRO A 19 4.42 -1.23 -14.41
CA PRO A 19 3.47 -1.33 -13.31
C PRO A 19 2.11 -0.71 -13.65
N TYR A 20 1.05 -1.47 -13.45
CA TYR A 20 -0.31 -1.00 -13.70
C TYR A 20 -0.78 -0.13 -12.53
N ARG A 21 -0.88 1.16 -12.79
CA ARG A 21 -1.15 2.14 -11.74
C ARG A 21 -2.64 2.36 -11.53
N VAL A 22 -3.03 2.36 -10.26
CA VAL A 22 -4.37 2.71 -9.81
C VAL A 22 -4.25 3.90 -8.88
N ARG A 23 -5.05 4.92 -9.11
CA ARG A 23 -5.14 6.05 -8.21
C ARG A 23 -6.30 5.85 -7.23
N CYS A 24 -6.03 6.01 -5.95
CA CYS A 24 -7.06 6.25 -4.95
C CYS A 24 -7.45 7.74 -4.99
N ASN A 25 -8.46 8.07 -5.77
CA ASN A 25 -8.90 9.46 -5.92
C ASN A 25 -9.78 9.88 -4.75
N CYS A 26 -9.17 10.52 -3.76
CA CYS A 26 -9.83 10.98 -2.53
C CYS A 26 -10.42 12.40 -2.63
N ALA A 27 -10.49 13.00 -3.83
CA ALA A 27 -11.11 14.31 -4.02
C ALA A 27 -12.61 14.27 -3.63
N ALA A 28 -13.11 15.38 -3.09
CA ALA A 28 -14.47 15.49 -2.52
C ALA A 28 -15.58 15.03 -3.48
N MET A 29 -15.41 15.28 -4.78
CA MET A 29 -16.40 14.96 -5.83
C MET A 29 -16.26 13.55 -6.42
N VAL A 30 -15.20 12.78 -6.07
CA VAL A 30 -14.89 11.50 -6.73
C VAL A 30 -15.00 10.33 -5.76
N GLY A 31 -14.06 10.17 -4.84
CA GLY A 31 -14.03 9.08 -3.86
C GLY A 31 -14.09 7.70 -4.51
N GLN A 32 -13.20 7.41 -5.48
CA GLN A 32 -13.20 6.15 -6.23
C GLN A 32 -11.79 5.74 -6.68
N PHE A 33 -11.61 4.48 -6.98
CA PHE A 33 -10.47 4.02 -7.75
C PHE A 33 -10.53 4.57 -9.17
N THR A 34 -9.39 4.99 -9.70
CA THR A 34 -9.28 5.56 -11.04
C THR A 34 -8.07 4.98 -11.75
N ILE A 35 -8.25 4.54 -13.00
CA ILE A 35 -7.20 4.03 -13.87
C ILE A 35 -7.00 5.02 -15.02
N GLY A 36 -5.75 5.32 -15.37
CA GLY A 36 -5.39 6.28 -16.41
C GLY A 36 -4.96 7.64 -15.89
N ALA A 37 -4.88 8.62 -16.78
CA ALA A 37 -4.47 9.98 -16.48
C ALA A 37 -5.45 10.70 -15.54
N ALA A 38 -5.01 11.83 -14.95
CA ALA A 38 -5.81 12.55 -13.96
C ALA A 38 -7.13 13.09 -14.54
N GLU A 39 -7.11 13.51 -15.81
CA GLU A 39 -8.23 14.17 -16.47
C GLU A 39 -9.17 13.20 -17.17
N ASP A 40 -8.62 12.09 -17.72
CA ASP A 40 -9.37 11.09 -18.49
C ASP A 40 -9.45 9.71 -17.80
N GLY A 41 -9.23 9.68 -16.48
CA GLY A 41 -9.19 8.45 -15.75
C GLY A 41 -10.54 7.74 -15.67
N VAL A 42 -10.55 6.43 -16.00
CA VAL A 42 -11.74 5.59 -15.90
C VAL A 42 -12.01 5.26 -14.43
N LEU A 43 -13.22 5.59 -13.97
CA LEU A 43 -13.68 5.27 -12.62
C LEU A 43 -13.90 3.75 -12.45
N LYS A 44 -13.46 3.19 -11.33
CA LYS A 44 -13.45 1.75 -11.03
C LYS A 44 -14.10 1.42 -9.68
N GLY A 45 -15.14 2.17 -9.33
CA GLY A 45 -15.91 1.92 -8.13
C GLY A 45 -15.25 2.41 -6.83
N ARG A 46 -16.00 2.25 -5.75
CA ARG A 46 -15.65 2.74 -4.40
C ARG A 46 -15.10 1.67 -3.49
N GLU A 47 -15.16 0.42 -3.90
CA GLU A 47 -14.64 -0.70 -3.12
C GLU A 47 -13.99 -1.74 -4.02
N ALA A 48 -13.04 -2.47 -3.46
CA ALA A 48 -12.44 -3.63 -4.07
C ALA A 48 -11.92 -4.56 -2.97
N GLU A 49 -12.00 -5.87 -3.19
CA GLU A 49 -11.24 -6.83 -2.42
C GLU A 49 -9.93 -7.15 -3.15
N LEU A 50 -8.87 -7.27 -2.39
CA LEU A 50 -7.52 -7.42 -2.94
C LEU A 50 -6.59 -8.16 -1.98
N VAL A 51 -5.57 -8.77 -2.53
CA VAL A 51 -4.43 -9.30 -1.79
C VAL A 51 -3.30 -8.28 -1.84
N ILE A 52 -2.78 -7.87 -0.68
CA ILE A 52 -1.61 -7.00 -0.60
C ILE A 52 -0.36 -7.85 -0.75
N VAL A 53 0.46 -7.51 -1.74
CA VAL A 53 1.74 -8.17 -1.99
C VAL A 53 2.85 -7.54 -1.18
N LYS A 54 2.92 -6.20 -1.20
CA LYS A 54 3.98 -5.42 -0.53
C LYS A 54 3.55 -4.00 -0.27
N THR A 55 4.02 -3.45 0.85
CA THR A 55 3.93 -2.02 1.19
C THR A 55 5.33 -1.42 1.28
N ILE A 56 5.50 -0.17 0.86
CA ILE A 56 6.78 0.54 0.89
C ILE A 56 6.51 1.99 1.28
N ALA A 57 7.15 2.45 2.36
CA ALA A 57 7.09 3.84 2.78
C ALA A 57 8.08 4.69 1.96
N LEU A 58 7.58 5.75 1.36
CA LEU A 58 8.34 6.66 0.51
C LEU A 58 8.16 8.12 0.95
N GLN A 59 9.17 8.94 0.74
CA GLN A 59 9.13 10.39 0.94
C GLN A 59 9.53 11.09 -0.34
N GLY A 60 8.74 12.07 -0.79
CA GLY A 60 9.07 12.87 -1.96
C GLY A 60 7.87 13.36 -2.76
N ASP A 61 8.12 13.68 -4.03
CA ASP A 61 7.17 14.29 -4.93
C ASP A 61 6.41 13.26 -5.77
N LEU A 62 5.09 13.36 -5.81
CA LEU A 62 4.26 12.59 -6.72
C LEU A 62 3.15 13.47 -7.32
N GLY A 63 3.15 13.62 -8.64
CA GLY A 63 2.24 14.51 -9.35
C GLY A 63 2.36 15.95 -8.86
N GLN A 64 1.26 16.55 -8.45
CA GLN A 64 1.22 17.92 -7.91
C GLN A 64 1.59 18.01 -6.42
N THR A 65 1.62 16.89 -5.71
CA THR A 65 1.97 16.85 -4.28
C THR A 65 3.47 16.84 -4.12
N LYS A 66 3.99 17.78 -3.32
CA LYS A 66 5.42 17.97 -3.07
C LYS A 66 5.77 17.57 -1.64
N ASP A 67 6.97 17.02 -1.48
CA ASP A 67 7.59 16.68 -0.20
C ASP A 67 6.63 15.99 0.79
N ALA A 68 5.96 14.94 0.32
CA ALA A 68 4.98 14.22 1.10
C ALA A 68 5.42 12.78 1.41
N SER A 69 4.89 12.26 2.52
CA SER A 69 5.00 10.85 2.85
C SER A 69 3.93 10.05 2.10
N TRP A 70 4.35 8.96 1.51
CA TRP A 70 3.51 8.06 0.73
C TRP A 70 3.68 6.63 1.21
N LEU A 71 2.59 5.88 1.16
CA LEU A 71 2.63 4.42 1.27
C LEU A 71 2.34 3.85 -0.12
N GLN A 72 3.37 3.27 -0.77
CA GLN A 72 3.19 2.53 -2.01
C GLN A 72 2.67 1.14 -1.66
N VAL A 73 1.60 0.72 -2.32
CA VAL A 73 0.95 -0.57 -2.09
C VAL A 73 0.89 -1.33 -3.40
N TRP A 74 1.57 -2.47 -3.43
CA TRP A 74 1.48 -3.46 -4.49
C TRP A 74 0.41 -4.47 -4.14
N PHE A 75 -0.53 -4.73 -5.04
CA PHE A 75 -1.68 -5.57 -4.75
C PHE A 75 -2.24 -6.27 -5.99
N ILE A 76 -3.04 -7.30 -5.77
CA ILE A 76 -3.74 -8.08 -6.79
C ILE A 76 -5.23 -8.03 -6.45
N PRO A 77 -6.11 -7.46 -7.31
CA PRO A 77 -7.55 -7.47 -7.07
C PRO A 77 -8.14 -8.88 -7.14
N VAL A 78 -8.99 -9.18 -6.17
CA VAL A 78 -9.76 -10.43 -6.06
C VAL A 78 -11.18 -10.23 -6.57
N SER A 79 -11.81 -9.11 -6.18
CA SER A 79 -13.16 -8.76 -6.60
C SER A 79 -13.35 -7.25 -6.77
N GLY A 80 -14.48 -6.84 -7.34
CA GLY A 80 -14.82 -5.44 -7.61
C GLY A 80 -14.67 -5.07 -9.09
N GLN A 81 -14.52 -3.78 -9.38
CA GLN A 81 -14.44 -3.26 -10.75
C GLN A 81 -12.99 -3.10 -11.27
N LEU A 82 -12.00 -3.39 -10.44
CA LEU A 82 -10.60 -3.44 -10.86
C LEU A 82 -10.34 -4.74 -11.66
N PRO A 83 -9.44 -4.71 -12.66
CA PRO A 83 -9.02 -5.93 -13.36
C PRO A 83 -8.48 -6.98 -12.40
N GLN A 84 -9.14 -8.14 -12.34
CA GLN A 84 -8.75 -9.23 -11.44
C GLN A 84 -7.45 -9.91 -11.89
N ASN A 85 -6.75 -10.49 -10.93
CA ASN A 85 -5.51 -11.24 -11.14
C ASN A 85 -4.37 -10.43 -11.80
N LEU A 86 -4.49 -9.11 -11.86
CA LEU A 86 -3.47 -8.22 -12.39
C LEU A 86 -2.69 -7.58 -11.24
N LEU A 87 -1.36 -7.70 -11.28
CA LEU A 87 -0.51 -6.99 -10.32
C LEU A 87 -0.58 -5.49 -10.58
N MET A 88 -0.98 -4.77 -9.56
CA MET A 88 -1.21 -3.32 -9.59
C MET A 88 -0.43 -2.60 -8.49
N VAL A 89 -0.27 -1.29 -8.66
CA VAL A 89 0.35 -0.42 -7.67
C VAL A 89 -0.49 0.83 -7.45
N THR A 90 -0.60 1.24 -6.20
CA THR A 90 -1.18 2.53 -5.80
C THR A 90 -0.28 3.24 -4.80
N HIS A 91 -0.50 4.55 -4.65
CA HIS A 91 0.19 5.38 -3.66
C HIS A 91 -0.86 6.03 -2.78
N LEU A 92 -0.79 5.75 -1.49
CA LEU A 92 -1.66 6.32 -0.46
C LEU A 92 -0.91 7.43 0.27
N LYS A 93 -1.65 8.43 0.75
CA LYS A 93 -1.12 9.49 1.61
C LYS A 93 -2.08 9.79 2.76
N THR A 94 -1.58 10.49 3.76
CA THR A 94 -2.37 10.97 4.91
C THR A 94 -3.25 9.86 5.50
N GLN A 95 -4.51 10.13 5.80
CA GLN A 95 -5.40 9.21 6.48
C GLN A 95 -5.56 7.83 5.80
N SER A 96 -5.52 7.75 4.46
CA SER A 96 -5.58 6.45 3.76
C SER A 96 -4.35 5.60 4.01
N ALA A 97 -3.16 6.23 4.07
CA ALA A 97 -1.91 5.56 4.44
C ALA A 97 -1.91 5.19 5.92
N ASP A 98 -2.32 6.10 6.81
CA ASP A 98 -2.39 5.87 8.26
C ASP A 98 -3.33 4.71 8.60
N ASN A 99 -4.48 4.62 7.90
CA ASN A 99 -5.44 3.54 8.12
C ASN A 99 -4.84 2.16 7.79
N LEU A 100 -4.07 2.05 6.68
CA LEU A 100 -3.40 0.80 6.33
C LEU A 100 -2.21 0.53 7.24
N GLY A 101 -1.42 1.55 7.57
CA GLY A 101 -0.25 1.41 8.44
C GLY A 101 -0.61 0.95 9.86
N ARG A 102 -1.77 1.37 10.39
CA ARG A 102 -2.27 0.86 11.68
C ARG A 102 -2.59 -0.63 11.59
N LEU A 103 -3.31 -1.03 10.54
CA LEU A 103 -3.66 -2.43 10.32
C LEU A 103 -2.39 -3.29 10.12
N GLU A 104 -1.39 -2.80 9.37
CA GLU A 104 -0.10 -3.46 9.22
C GLU A 104 0.61 -3.63 10.57
N THR A 105 0.56 -2.62 11.44
CA THR A 105 1.12 -2.69 12.78
C THR A 105 0.41 -3.75 13.63
N GLU A 106 -0.91 -3.85 13.54
CA GLU A 106 -1.70 -4.88 14.22
C GLU A 106 -1.28 -6.29 13.78
N PHE A 107 -1.13 -6.52 12.47
CA PHE A 107 -0.65 -7.79 11.90
C PHE A 107 0.75 -8.16 12.41
N VAL A 108 1.67 -7.19 12.42
CA VAL A 108 3.04 -7.42 12.94
C VAL A 108 3.03 -7.79 14.42
N ILE A 109 2.20 -7.14 15.24
CA ILE A 109 2.07 -7.45 16.67
C ILE A 109 1.53 -8.88 16.87
N GLU A 110 0.62 -9.32 16.00
CA GLU A 110 0.06 -10.69 16.02
C GLU A 110 0.97 -11.72 15.36
N GLY A 111 2.13 -11.34 14.85
CA GLY A 111 3.07 -12.23 14.15
C GLY A 111 2.55 -12.70 12.79
N GLN A 112 1.71 -11.90 12.15
CA GLN A 112 1.11 -12.18 10.85
C GLN A 112 1.69 -11.25 9.78
N ASP A 113 1.63 -11.69 8.53
CA ASP A 113 1.95 -10.87 7.34
C ASP A 113 0.67 -10.41 6.66
N LEU A 114 0.69 -9.22 6.03
CA LEU A 114 -0.45 -8.70 5.26
C LEU A 114 -0.90 -9.65 4.14
N ASN A 115 0.01 -10.41 3.56
CA ASN A 115 -0.30 -11.37 2.50
C ASN A 115 -0.95 -12.69 3.00
N GLN A 116 -1.41 -12.75 4.25
CA GLN A 116 -2.17 -13.88 4.80
C GLN A 116 -3.69 -13.62 4.82
N SER A 117 -4.13 -12.45 4.37
CA SER A 117 -5.55 -12.07 4.38
C SER A 117 -5.98 -11.40 3.08
N VAL A 118 -7.25 -11.53 2.76
CA VAL A 118 -7.91 -10.73 1.72
C VAL A 118 -8.37 -9.43 2.35
N PHE A 119 -7.97 -8.30 1.77
CA PHE A 119 -8.31 -6.96 2.25
C PHE A 119 -9.45 -6.37 1.44
N LYS A 120 -10.37 -5.69 2.11
CA LYS A 120 -11.34 -4.82 1.49
C LYS A 120 -10.88 -3.37 1.65
N ALA A 121 -10.65 -2.71 0.52
CA ALA A 121 -10.40 -1.28 0.44
C ALA A 121 -11.72 -0.58 0.06
N GLU A 122 -12.21 0.32 0.91
CA GLU A 122 -13.49 1.03 0.73
C GLU A 122 -13.30 2.53 0.92
N PHE A 123 -13.79 3.32 -0.04
CA PHE A 123 -13.82 4.77 0.10
C PHE A 123 -14.92 5.20 1.05
N VAL A 124 -14.56 5.89 2.13
CA VAL A 124 -15.49 6.46 3.11
C VAL A 124 -15.36 7.98 3.13
N LYS A 125 -16.50 8.66 3.17
CA LYS A 125 -16.54 10.11 3.24
C LYS A 125 -16.16 10.59 4.64
N ARG A 126 -15.37 11.66 4.71
CA ARG A 126 -14.89 12.26 5.95
C ARG A 126 -15.10 13.76 5.90
N ALA A 127 -15.44 14.34 7.05
CA ALA A 127 -15.44 15.79 7.23
C ALA A 127 -14.03 16.24 7.60
N GLY A 128 -13.54 17.30 6.96
CA GLY A 128 -12.25 17.92 7.23
C GLY A 128 -12.39 19.41 7.50
N ALA A 129 -11.34 20.05 7.98
CA ALA A 129 -11.32 21.49 8.28
C ALA A 129 -11.57 22.36 7.03
N TYR A 130 -11.24 21.84 5.83
CA TYR A 130 -11.39 22.54 4.54
C TYR A 130 -12.50 21.97 3.66
N GLY A 131 -13.45 21.23 4.25
CA GLY A 131 -14.54 20.57 3.54
C GLY A 131 -14.42 19.04 3.55
N ASP A 132 -15.41 18.39 2.94
CA ASP A 132 -15.47 16.95 2.86
C ASP A 132 -14.40 16.37 1.93
N TYR A 133 -13.90 15.21 2.28
CA TYR A 133 -12.98 14.42 1.46
C TYR A 133 -13.24 12.94 1.61
N TRP A 134 -12.61 12.11 0.80
CA TRP A 134 -12.67 10.67 0.91
C TRP A 134 -11.35 10.11 1.44
N ALA A 135 -11.45 9.04 2.23
CA ALA A 135 -10.29 8.27 2.66
C ALA A 135 -10.59 6.79 2.45
N VAL A 136 -9.55 6.01 2.18
CA VAL A 136 -9.68 4.55 2.08
C VAL A 136 -9.70 3.97 3.49
N ARG A 137 -10.75 3.23 3.81
CA ARG A 137 -10.85 2.37 4.97
C ARG A 137 -10.46 0.96 4.56
N TRP A 138 -9.74 0.30 5.44
CA TRP A 138 -9.28 -1.07 5.24
C TRP A 138 -9.93 -1.99 6.26
N THR A 139 -10.40 -3.13 5.82
CA THR A 139 -10.79 -4.28 6.63
C THR A 139 -10.20 -5.53 6.00
N HIS A 140 -10.16 -6.63 6.74
CA HIS A 140 -9.61 -7.88 6.23
C HIS A 140 -10.48 -9.07 6.61
N ARG A 141 -10.31 -10.16 5.90
CA ARG A 141 -10.92 -11.45 6.14
C ARG A 141 -10.00 -12.60 5.76
N ALA A 142 -10.25 -13.77 6.29
CA ALA A 142 -9.63 -14.99 5.82
C ALA A 142 -10.04 -15.31 4.36
N PRO A 143 -9.23 -16.07 3.60
CA PRO A 143 -9.61 -16.57 2.28
C PRO A 143 -10.86 -17.46 2.36
N GLN A 144 -11.73 -17.36 1.36
CA GLN A 144 -13.00 -18.09 1.28
C GLN A 144 -13.00 -19.19 0.22
N SER A 145 -11.92 -19.33 -0.54
CA SER A 145 -11.77 -20.35 -1.57
C SER A 145 -10.31 -20.79 -1.69
N GLU A 146 -10.09 -21.97 -2.28
CA GLU A 146 -8.75 -22.45 -2.59
C GLU A 146 -8.01 -21.51 -3.54
N VAL A 147 -8.72 -20.90 -4.50
CA VAL A 147 -8.13 -19.92 -5.42
C VAL A 147 -7.62 -18.68 -4.67
N GLU A 148 -8.38 -18.17 -3.69
CA GLU A 148 -7.91 -17.06 -2.87
C GLU A 148 -6.70 -17.45 -2.00
N GLN A 149 -6.69 -18.67 -1.44
CA GLN A 149 -5.56 -19.19 -0.69
C GLN A 149 -4.31 -19.29 -1.58
N ASP A 150 -4.44 -19.84 -2.77
CA ASP A 150 -3.35 -19.96 -3.74
C ASP A 150 -2.86 -18.56 -4.19
N LEU A 151 -3.76 -17.57 -4.28
CA LEU A 151 -3.40 -16.19 -4.61
C LEU A 151 -2.60 -15.51 -3.47
N LEU A 152 -2.95 -15.79 -2.21
CA LEU A 152 -2.17 -15.32 -1.05
C LEU A 152 -0.76 -15.92 -1.06
N GLU A 153 -0.63 -17.21 -1.33
CA GLU A 153 0.67 -17.87 -1.46
C GLU A 153 1.48 -17.31 -2.63
N ALA A 154 0.83 -17.08 -3.78
CA ALA A 154 1.45 -16.43 -4.94
C ALA A 154 1.94 -15.02 -4.60
N ALA A 155 1.17 -14.24 -3.85
CA ALA A 155 1.56 -12.90 -3.38
C ALA A 155 2.79 -12.95 -2.47
N ALA A 156 2.88 -13.93 -1.56
CA ALA A 156 4.04 -14.15 -0.71
C ALA A 156 5.30 -14.43 -1.52
N LEU A 157 5.21 -15.29 -2.54
CA LEU A 157 6.33 -15.60 -3.43
C LEU A 157 6.75 -14.40 -4.30
N LEU A 158 5.79 -13.59 -4.73
CA LEU A 158 6.06 -12.38 -5.53
C LEU A 158 6.69 -11.27 -4.71
N ARG A 159 6.36 -11.15 -3.42
CA ARG A 159 6.82 -10.06 -2.53
C ARG A 159 8.32 -9.81 -2.62
N ASP A 160 9.09 -10.87 -2.60
CA ASP A 160 10.56 -10.79 -2.55
C ASP A 160 11.20 -10.57 -3.92
N ASN A 161 10.43 -10.80 -4.99
CA ASN A 161 10.90 -10.71 -6.37
C ASN A 161 10.42 -9.45 -7.11
N LEU A 162 9.56 -8.64 -6.50
CA LEU A 162 9.07 -7.42 -7.12
C LEU A 162 10.10 -6.29 -7.05
N PRO A 163 10.15 -5.42 -8.08
CA PRO A 163 10.89 -4.18 -7.98
C PRO A 163 10.40 -3.37 -6.77
N LEU A 164 11.33 -2.78 -6.02
CA LEU A 164 11.00 -2.02 -4.81
C LEU A 164 10.08 -0.84 -5.11
N PHE A 165 10.19 -0.24 -6.30
CA PHE A 165 9.31 0.84 -6.75
C PHE A 165 9.40 1.00 -8.27
N ASP A 166 8.40 1.66 -8.80
CA ASP A 166 8.34 2.06 -10.18
C ASP A 166 9.26 3.27 -10.41
N ALA A 167 10.35 3.05 -11.15
CA ALA A 167 11.39 4.04 -11.38
C ALA A 167 10.86 5.34 -12.04
N GLU A 168 9.80 5.26 -12.85
CA GLU A 168 9.24 6.43 -13.52
C GLU A 168 8.43 7.32 -12.57
N THR A 169 7.60 6.69 -11.71
CA THR A 169 6.76 7.41 -10.73
C THR A 169 7.56 7.91 -9.54
N THR A 170 8.60 7.19 -9.15
CA THR A 170 9.30 7.40 -7.87
C THR A 170 10.70 7.97 -8.02
N ARG A 171 11.12 8.41 -9.21
CA ARG A 171 12.46 8.99 -9.43
C ARG A 171 12.83 10.13 -8.45
N ASN A 172 11.83 10.87 -7.96
CA ASN A 172 11.97 11.96 -7.00
C ASN A 172 11.57 11.56 -5.56
N MET A 173 11.46 10.26 -5.30
CA MET A 173 11.09 9.70 -4.01
C MET A 173 12.26 8.92 -3.42
N LYS A 174 12.31 8.86 -2.10
CA LYS A 174 13.30 8.09 -1.34
C LYS A 174 12.59 7.08 -0.46
N LEU A 175 13.21 5.91 -0.26
CA LEU A 175 12.77 4.98 0.76
C LEU A 175 12.87 5.66 2.13
N VAL A 176 11.82 5.53 2.92
CA VAL A 176 11.90 5.83 4.35
C VAL A 176 12.52 4.60 5.00
N SER A 177 13.81 4.71 5.38
CA SER A 177 14.45 3.61 6.12
C SER A 177 13.81 3.52 7.49
N ASN A 178 13.26 2.36 7.83
CA ASN A 178 12.75 2.05 9.17
C ASN A 178 13.87 1.79 10.19
N GLU A 179 15.10 2.23 9.92
CA GLU A 179 16.15 2.28 10.92
C GLU A 179 15.78 3.35 11.95
N VAL A 180 14.93 2.99 12.89
CA VAL A 180 14.84 3.69 14.17
C VAL A 180 16.19 3.48 14.84
N LYS A 181 17.11 4.44 14.67
CA LYS A 181 18.28 4.55 15.56
C LYS A 181 17.72 4.84 16.94
N LEU A 182 17.52 3.79 17.73
CA LEU A 182 17.34 3.90 19.16
C LEU A 182 18.65 4.50 19.72
N SER A 183 18.73 5.81 19.75
CA SER A 183 19.72 6.51 20.55
C SER A 183 19.37 6.24 22.01
N LEU A 184 19.98 5.21 22.57
CA LEU A 184 19.97 5.03 24.02
C LEU A 184 20.50 6.33 24.64
N PRO A 185 19.77 6.93 25.61
CA PRO A 185 20.27 8.12 26.29
C PRO A 185 21.62 7.74 26.93
N GLU A 186 22.67 8.48 26.57
CA GLU A 186 23.97 8.38 27.27
C GLU A 186 23.71 8.46 28.76
N SER A 187 24.06 7.40 29.47
CA SER A 187 23.99 7.36 30.91
C SER A 187 24.90 8.48 31.44
N ALA A 188 24.28 9.54 31.95
CA ALA A 188 24.98 10.63 32.61
C ALA A 188 25.84 10.05 33.73
N SER A 189 27.13 9.94 33.49
CA SER A 189 28.13 9.60 34.50
C SER A 189 28.12 10.73 35.55
N ARG A 190 27.40 10.50 36.64
CA ARG A 190 27.45 11.38 37.83
C ARG A 190 28.86 11.36 38.39
N GLY A 191 29.61 12.36 38.01
CA GLY A 191 30.90 12.69 38.66
C GLY A 191 30.71 12.88 40.16
N ARG A 192 31.23 11.94 40.91
CA ARG A 192 31.35 12.00 42.38
C ARG A 192 32.34 13.10 42.74
N ARG A 193 31.83 14.27 43.10
CA ARG A 193 32.66 15.33 43.72
C ARG A 193 33.00 14.88 45.15
N THR A 194 34.24 14.45 45.36
CA THR A 194 34.86 14.35 46.70
C THR A 194 35.19 15.75 47.20
N LYS A 195 34.54 16.18 48.27
CA LYS A 195 34.99 17.35 49.08
C LYS A 195 36.22 16.94 49.91
N LYS A 196 37.26 17.73 49.79
CA LYS A 196 38.29 17.89 50.82
C LYS A 196 37.96 19.13 51.62
#